data_935e5691db34ce0a07d34267394fa4de
#
_entry.id   935e5691db34ce0a07d34267394fa4de
#
_cell.length_a   1.000
_cell.length_b   1.000
_cell.length_c   1.000
_cell.angle_alpha   90.00
_cell.angle_beta   90.00
_cell.angle_gamma   90.00
#
_symmetry.space_group_name_H-M   'P 1'
#
loop_
_entity.id
_entity.type
_entity.pdbx_description
1 polymer ?
#
loop_
_entity_poly.entity_id
_entity_poly.type
_entity_poly.pdbx_seq_one_letter_code
_entity_poly.pdbx_strand_id
1 'polypeptide(L)'
;AFVPAASWEETRAVDPAYVCCTFRGSVTALNVSDGSVVWKSWLVDEPRKTGVSAAGTDLYGPSGVGVWSAPTVDARRGLLYVATGDNYTHPATDKSDAILALDMKSGRIVWTQQTTAGDVFNATCPRGAPNCGPDHDFAAPAILVRAANGREMLVAGQKSGVVFGLDPADGGRLLWQTRVGQGGTAGGIQWGMARMSIVASTGS
;
A
#
# COMPACT_ATOMS: atom_id res chain seq x y z
N ALA A 1 -1.47 19.15 3.76
CA ALA A 1 -1.94 17.83 4.21
C ALA A 1 -1.71 16.81 3.11
N PHE A 2 -1.52 15.54 3.48
CA PHE A 2 -1.40 14.43 2.52
C PHE A 2 -2.60 13.51 2.71
N VAL A 3 -3.36 13.31 1.63
CA VAL A 3 -4.63 12.57 1.63
C VAL A 3 -4.50 11.36 0.71
N PRO A 4 -4.50 10.14 1.26
CA PRO A 4 -4.51 8.92 0.47
C PRO A 4 -5.93 8.60 -0.02
N ALA A 5 -6.03 7.81 -1.09
CA ALA A 5 -7.29 7.34 -1.62
C ALA A 5 -7.34 5.82 -1.72
N ALA A 6 -8.48 5.26 -1.31
CA ALA A 6 -8.83 3.85 -1.44
C ALA A 6 -10.27 3.74 -1.97
N SER A 7 -10.67 2.53 -2.35
CA SER A 7 -11.98 2.25 -2.94
C SER A 7 -12.50 0.90 -2.48
N TRP A 8 -13.82 0.74 -2.52
CA TRP A 8 -14.52 -0.56 -2.40
C TRP A 8 -14.83 -1.19 -3.75
N GLU A 9 -14.22 -0.72 -4.83
CA GLU A 9 -14.51 -1.20 -6.18
C GLU A 9 -14.25 -2.69 -6.34
N GLU A 10 -13.24 -3.23 -5.64
CA GLU A 10 -12.92 -4.66 -5.63
C GLU A 10 -14.13 -5.53 -5.24
N THR A 11 -14.96 -5.06 -4.29
CA THR A 11 -16.16 -5.78 -3.87
C THR A 11 -17.31 -5.68 -4.89
N ARG A 12 -17.33 -4.61 -5.69
CA ARG A 12 -18.33 -4.40 -6.75
C ARG A 12 -18.11 -5.31 -7.95
N ALA A 13 -16.92 -5.89 -8.07
CA ALA A 13 -16.57 -6.82 -9.14
C ALA A 13 -17.51 -8.05 -9.21
N VAL A 14 -18.19 -8.41 -8.11
CA VAL A 14 -19.16 -9.52 -8.09
C VAL A 14 -20.43 -9.24 -8.90
N ASP A 15 -20.76 -7.98 -9.14
CA ASP A 15 -21.86 -7.58 -9.98
C ASP A 15 -21.43 -7.63 -11.46
N PRO A 16 -21.93 -8.57 -12.28
CA PRO A 16 -21.50 -8.70 -13.66
C PRO A 16 -21.91 -7.52 -14.54
N ALA A 17 -22.84 -6.67 -14.07
CA ALA A 17 -23.24 -5.43 -14.74
C ALA A 17 -22.37 -4.23 -14.35
N TYR A 18 -21.49 -4.37 -13.36
CA TYR A 18 -20.58 -3.30 -12.94
C TYR A 18 -19.36 -3.21 -13.87
N VAL A 19 -19.07 -2.01 -14.35
CA VAL A 19 -17.86 -1.73 -15.14
C VAL A 19 -16.65 -1.81 -14.20
N CYS A 20 -15.91 -2.91 -14.23
CA CYS A 20 -14.79 -3.16 -13.32
C CYS A 20 -13.46 -3.31 -14.05
N CYS A 21 -12.36 -2.78 -13.55
CA CYS A 21 -12.26 -1.85 -12.43
C CYS A 21 -11.48 -0.64 -12.90
N THR A 22 -11.87 0.52 -12.47
CA THR A 22 -11.31 1.77 -12.98
C THR A 22 -10.63 2.60 -11.88
N PHE A 23 -10.75 2.19 -10.63
CA PHE A 23 -10.14 2.88 -9.52
C PHE A 23 -8.61 2.88 -9.63
N ARG A 24 -8.04 4.02 -9.29
CA ARG A 24 -6.60 4.24 -9.22
C ARG A 24 -6.23 4.73 -7.83
N GLY A 25 -5.47 3.95 -7.09
CA GLY A 25 -4.84 4.40 -5.86
C GLY A 25 -4.05 5.68 -6.09
N SER A 26 -4.13 6.60 -5.15
CA SER A 26 -3.45 7.89 -5.27
C SER A 26 -3.15 8.52 -3.92
N VAL A 27 -2.23 9.47 -3.93
CA VAL A 27 -1.98 10.38 -2.81
C VAL A 27 -2.07 11.80 -3.33
N THR A 28 -2.79 12.65 -2.60
CA THR A 28 -2.97 14.07 -2.93
C THR A 28 -2.38 14.93 -1.83
N ALA A 29 -1.52 15.88 -2.17
CA ALA A 29 -1.09 16.93 -1.26
C ALA A 29 -2.00 18.15 -1.40
N LEU A 30 -2.48 18.64 -0.26
CA LEU A 30 -3.33 19.82 -0.18
C LEU A 30 -2.64 20.92 0.61
N ASN A 31 -2.80 22.15 0.17
CA ASN A 31 -2.52 23.32 0.96
C ASN A 31 -3.56 23.43 2.09
N VAL A 32 -3.11 23.44 3.35
CA VAL A 32 -4.01 23.44 4.50
C VAL A 32 -4.71 24.77 4.73
N SER A 33 -4.23 25.87 4.14
CA SER A 33 -4.82 27.19 4.30
C SER A 33 -6.08 27.41 3.46
N ASP A 34 -6.18 26.76 2.31
CA ASP A 34 -7.24 26.97 1.34
C ASP A 34 -7.81 25.72 0.68
N GLY A 35 -7.21 24.53 0.97
CA GLY A 35 -7.62 23.25 0.40
C GLY A 35 -7.21 23.02 -1.06
N SER A 36 -6.45 23.95 -1.66
CA SER A 36 -6.00 23.78 -3.04
C SER A 36 -5.07 22.58 -3.21
N VAL A 37 -5.17 21.90 -4.35
CA VAL A 37 -4.30 20.76 -4.68
C VAL A 37 -2.91 21.27 -5.04
N VAL A 38 -1.90 20.82 -4.29
CA VAL A 38 -0.48 21.11 -4.59
C VAL A 38 0.04 20.12 -5.61
N TRP A 39 -0.22 18.82 -5.41
CA TRP A 39 0.07 17.75 -6.35
C TRP A 39 -0.83 16.54 -6.09
N LYS A 40 -0.99 15.68 -7.09
CA LYS A 40 -1.62 14.37 -6.99
C LYS A 40 -0.77 13.34 -7.71
N SER A 41 -0.45 12.26 -7.02
CA SER A 41 0.31 11.13 -7.54
C SER A 41 -0.58 9.92 -7.69
N TRP A 42 -0.67 9.39 -8.89
CA TRP A 42 -1.33 8.13 -9.18
C TRP A 42 -0.34 6.98 -8.98
N LEU A 43 -0.80 5.90 -8.33
CA LEU A 43 0.04 4.75 -8.00
C LEU A 43 -0.09 3.61 -9.03
N VAL A 44 -1.05 3.71 -9.91
CA VAL A 44 -1.27 2.81 -11.03
C VAL A 44 -1.57 3.63 -12.29
N ASP A 45 -1.20 3.11 -13.45
CA ASP A 45 -1.47 3.74 -14.73
C ASP A 45 -2.97 3.84 -15.00
N GLU A 46 -3.36 4.64 -15.98
CA GLU A 46 -4.76 4.78 -16.35
C GLU A 46 -5.29 3.46 -16.91
N PRO A 47 -6.37 2.91 -16.30
CA PRO A 47 -6.95 1.65 -16.74
C PRO A 47 -7.41 1.71 -18.20
N ARG A 48 -7.11 0.65 -18.95
CA ARG A 48 -7.55 0.48 -20.32
C ARG A 48 -8.48 -0.73 -20.41
N LYS A 49 -9.34 -0.74 -21.40
CA LYS A 49 -10.22 -1.90 -21.65
C LYS A 49 -9.39 -3.16 -21.89
N THR A 50 -9.62 -4.17 -21.08
CA THR A 50 -8.94 -5.47 -21.14
C THR A 50 -9.81 -6.57 -21.67
N GLY A 51 -11.15 -6.38 -21.67
CA GLY A 51 -12.09 -7.40 -22.13
C GLY A 51 -13.53 -6.98 -21.89
N VAL A 52 -14.39 -8.00 -21.89
CA VAL A 52 -15.83 -7.87 -21.64
C VAL A 52 -16.24 -9.01 -20.72
N SER A 53 -17.09 -8.74 -19.73
CA SER A 53 -17.64 -9.75 -18.83
C SER A 53 -18.62 -10.67 -19.53
N ALA A 54 -19.02 -11.76 -18.88
CA ALA A 54 -20.07 -12.66 -19.40
C ALA A 54 -21.43 -11.95 -19.58
N ALA A 55 -21.67 -10.83 -18.89
CA ALA A 55 -22.86 -10.00 -19.03
C ALA A 55 -22.75 -8.92 -20.12
N GLY A 56 -21.61 -8.87 -20.85
CA GLY A 56 -21.38 -7.87 -21.89
C GLY A 56 -20.84 -6.53 -21.37
N THR A 57 -20.45 -6.46 -20.10
CA THR A 57 -19.93 -5.23 -19.47
C THR A 57 -18.41 -5.11 -19.68
N ASP A 58 -17.96 -3.91 -19.98
CA ASP A 58 -16.53 -3.64 -20.19
C ASP A 58 -15.71 -3.86 -18.93
N LEU A 59 -14.55 -4.52 -19.09
CA LEU A 59 -13.55 -4.75 -18.06
C LEU A 59 -12.31 -3.90 -18.35
N TYR A 60 -11.72 -3.35 -17.28
CA TYR A 60 -10.58 -2.45 -17.36
C TYR A 60 -9.43 -2.88 -16.44
N GLY A 61 -8.21 -2.47 -16.77
CA GLY A 61 -7.01 -2.67 -15.99
C GLY A 61 -5.77 -1.96 -16.54
N PRO A 62 -4.69 -1.87 -15.74
CA PRO A 62 -4.62 -2.20 -14.31
C PRO A 62 -5.46 -1.25 -13.44
N SER A 63 -5.95 -1.73 -12.30
CA SER A 63 -6.67 -0.91 -11.32
C SER A 63 -6.30 -1.34 -9.90
N GLY A 64 -6.74 -0.62 -8.88
CA GLY A 64 -6.45 -0.90 -7.49
C GLY A 64 -5.30 -0.07 -6.93
N VAL A 65 -4.39 -0.71 -6.22
CA VAL A 65 -3.25 -0.12 -5.52
C VAL A 65 -3.71 0.99 -4.55
N GLY A 66 -4.77 0.68 -3.81
CA GLY A 66 -5.37 1.60 -2.84
C GLY A 66 -4.44 1.91 -1.67
N VAL A 67 -4.51 3.14 -1.15
CA VAL A 67 -3.83 3.53 0.09
C VAL A 67 -4.91 3.82 1.12
N TRP A 68 -5.14 2.86 2.02
CA TRP A 68 -6.21 2.92 3.00
C TRP A 68 -5.73 3.00 4.46
N SER A 69 -4.44 3.32 4.61
CA SER A 69 -3.82 3.67 5.87
C SER A 69 -3.20 5.06 5.82
N ALA A 70 -2.94 5.66 6.99
CA ALA A 70 -2.35 7.00 7.07
C ALA A 70 -0.91 7.00 6.52
N PRO A 71 -0.53 8.00 5.70
CA PRO A 71 0.86 8.17 5.30
C PRO A 71 1.77 8.53 6.48
N THR A 72 3.03 8.09 6.42
CA THR A 72 4.05 8.40 7.42
C THR A 72 4.99 9.47 6.90
N VAL A 73 5.11 10.58 7.64
CA VAL A 73 5.92 11.74 7.26
C VAL A 73 7.34 11.59 7.81
N ASP A 74 8.34 11.67 6.93
CA ASP A 74 9.75 11.84 7.27
C ASP A 74 10.21 13.25 6.83
N ALA A 75 9.97 14.23 7.69
CA ALA A 75 10.32 15.61 7.39
C ALA A 75 11.82 15.82 7.20
N ARG A 76 12.67 14.98 7.81
CA ARG A 76 14.11 15.10 7.72
C ARG A 76 14.65 14.71 6.34
N ARG A 77 14.05 13.67 5.73
CA ARG A 77 14.38 13.25 4.36
C ARG A 77 13.53 13.94 3.30
N GLY A 78 12.47 14.66 3.70
CA GLY A 78 11.49 15.21 2.78
C GLY A 78 10.66 14.12 2.09
N LEU A 79 10.46 12.97 2.73
CA LEU A 79 9.78 11.83 2.18
C LEU A 79 8.45 11.55 2.90
N LEU A 80 7.52 11.04 2.13
CA LEU A 80 6.24 10.52 2.58
C LEU A 80 6.20 9.02 2.27
N TYR A 81 6.03 8.19 3.29
CA TYR A 81 5.88 6.75 3.08
C TYR A 81 4.40 6.38 3.08
N VAL A 82 4.00 5.60 2.08
CA VAL A 82 2.66 5.06 1.92
C VAL A 82 2.70 3.55 1.78
N ALA A 83 1.68 2.91 2.32
CA ALA A 83 1.49 1.47 2.29
C ALA A 83 0.31 1.16 1.37
N THR A 84 0.50 0.27 0.40
CA THR A 84 -0.48 0.00 -0.64
C THR A 84 -1.14 -1.36 -0.49
N GLY A 85 -2.35 -1.46 -1.01
CA GLY A 85 -3.04 -2.72 -1.26
C GLY A 85 -2.75 -3.28 -2.64
N ASP A 86 -3.47 -4.33 -2.98
CA ASP A 86 -3.36 -5.12 -4.19
C ASP A 86 -3.80 -4.40 -5.47
N ASN A 87 -3.57 -5.04 -6.61
CA ASN A 87 -4.27 -4.71 -7.84
C ASN A 87 -5.66 -5.36 -7.85
N TYR A 88 -6.71 -4.65 -8.28
CA TYR A 88 -8.06 -5.23 -8.44
C TYR A 88 -8.20 -6.01 -9.75
N THR A 89 -7.46 -5.60 -10.77
CA THR A 89 -7.47 -6.22 -12.11
C THR A 89 -6.09 -6.24 -12.75
N HIS A 90 -5.87 -7.22 -13.64
CA HIS A 90 -4.66 -7.33 -14.43
C HIS A 90 -4.45 -6.15 -15.41
N PRO A 91 -3.18 -5.89 -15.80
CA PRO A 91 -1.95 -6.56 -15.36
C PRO A 91 -1.56 -6.18 -13.92
N ALA A 92 -0.90 -7.09 -13.21
CA ALA A 92 -0.27 -6.79 -11.93
C ALA A 92 0.80 -5.70 -12.09
N THR A 93 0.95 -4.86 -11.07
CA THR A 93 1.94 -3.78 -11.08
C THR A 93 2.96 -3.95 -9.95
N ASP A 94 4.06 -3.22 -10.03
CA ASP A 94 5.14 -3.24 -9.04
C ASP A 94 4.86 -2.36 -7.81
N LYS A 95 3.70 -1.72 -7.75
CA LYS A 95 3.31 -0.81 -6.66
C LYS A 95 2.18 -1.36 -5.78
N SER A 96 1.63 -2.53 -6.12
CA SER A 96 0.72 -3.26 -5.22
C SER A 96 1.49 -3.93 -4.09
N ASP A 97 0.88 -4.07 -2.93
CA ASP A 97 1.45 -4.74 -1.74
C ASP A 97 2.87 -4.26 -1.43
N ALA A 98 3.03 -2.96 -1.41
CA ALA A 98 4.32 -2.29 -1.37
C ALA A 98 4.35 -1.16 -0.33
N ILE A 99 5.56 -0.82 0.08
CA ILE A 99 5.83 0.47 0.72
C ILE A 99 6.51 1.35 -0.32
N LEU A 100 5.93 2.54 -0.53
CA LEU A 100 6.46 3.53 -1.44
C LEU A 100 6.96 4.76 -0.67
N ALA A 101 8.05 5.35 -1.14
CA ALA A 101 8.45 6.68 -0.71
C ALA A 101 8.16 7.70 -1.80
N LEU A 102 7.43 8.74 -1.44
CA LEU A 102 7.13 9.87 -2.30
C LEU A 102 7.89 11.11 -1.81
N ASP A 103 8.42 11.90 -2.73
CA ASP A 103 8.95 13.22 -2.43
C ASP A 103 7.81 14.15 -1.98
N MET A 104 7.91 14.73 -0.80
CA MET A 104 6.84 15.52 -0.20
C MET A 104 6.50 16.80 -0.97
N LYS A 105 7.45 17.33 -1.77
CA LYS A 105 7.24 18.57 -2.52
C LYS A 105 6.57 18.34 -3.87
N SER A 106 6.92 17.24 -4.53
CA SER A 106 6.50 16.99 -5.93
C SER A 106 5.53 15.81 -6.07
N GLY A 107 5.41 14.94 -5.05
CA GLY A 107 4.66 13.69 -5.14
C GLY A 107 5.35 12.60 -5.97
N ARG A 108 6.54 12.85 -6.51
CA ARG A 108 7.27 11.86 -7.31
C ARG A 108 7.64 10.66 -6.45
N ILE A 109 7.35 9.45 -6.94
CA ILE A 109 7.80 8.20 -6.31
C ILE A 109 9.33 8.14 -6.40
N VAL A 110 10.00 8.04 -5.25
CA VAL A 110 11.46 7.98 -5.12
C VAL A 110 11.92 6.54 -5.16
N TRP A 111 11.22 5.66 -4.45
CA TRP A 111 11.46 4.21 -4.47
C TRP A 111 10.17 3.45 -4.12
N THR A 112 10.15 2.18 -4.51
CA THR A 112 9.11 1.20 -4.22
C THR A 112 9.76 -0.07 -3.69
N GLN A 113 9.23 -0.61 -2.59
CA GLN A 113 9.58 -1.93 -2.07
C GLN A 113 8.33 -2.79 -2.03
N GLN A 114 8.12 -3.58 -3.07
CA GLN A 114 7.06 -4.56 -3.15
C GLN A 114 7.45 -5.82 -2.37
N THR A 115 6.50 -6.38 -1.61
CA THR A 115 6.72 -7.60 -0.80
C THR A 115 5.93 -8.80 -1.30
N THR A 116 4.84 -8.57 -2.03
CA THR A 116 4.04 -9.62 -2.68
C THR A 116 3.82 -9.26 -4.14
N ALA A 117 4.63 -9.83 -5.01
CA ALA A 117 4.51 -9.58 -6.44
C ALA A 117 3.37 -10.38 -7.06
N GLY A 118 2.68 -9.78 -8.04
CA GLY A 118 1.63 -10.45 -8.80
C GLY A 118 0.30 -10.58 -8.07
N ASP A 119 0.13 -9.89 -6.94
CA ASP A 119 -1.15 -9.89 -6.23
C ASP A 119 -2.19 -9.10 -7.03
N VAL A 120 -3.15 -9.83 -7.54
CA VAL A 120 -4.33 -9.29 -8.21
C VAL A 120 -5.54 -9.97 -7.60
N PHE A 121 -6.32 -9.20 -6.85
CA PHE A 121 -7.47 -9.72 -6.13
C PHE A 121 -8.70 -8.83 -6.27
N ASN A 122 -9.85 -9.45 -6.37
CA ASN A 122 -11.15 -8.82 -6.16
C ASN A 122 -12.15 -9.89 -5.70
N ALA A 123 -13.35 -9.47 -5.31
CA ALA A 123 -14.34 -10.36 -4.70
C ALA A 123 -14.88 -11.47 -5.63
N THR A 124 -14.52 -11.50 -6.91
CA THR A 124 -14.78 -12.64 -7.80
C THR A 124 -13.74 -13.75 -7.68
N CYS A 125 -12.64 -13.49 -6.96
CA CYS A 125 -11.55 -14.44 -6.81
C CYS A 125 -11.92 -15.57 -5.85
N PRO A 126 -12.15 -16.80 -6.32
CA PRO A 126 -12.25 -17.94 -5.43
C PRO A 126 -10.88 -18.26 -4.84
N ARG A 127 -10.85 -18.78 -3.61
CA ARG A 127 -9.60 -19.17 -2.95
C ARG A 127 -8.80 -20.13 -3.83
N GLY A 128 -7.54 -19.78 -4.09
CA GLY A 128 -6.63 -20.61 -4.86
C GLY A 128 -6.84 -20.60 -6.37
N ALA A 129 -7.61 -19.64 -6.88
CA ALA A 129 -7.73 -19.46 -8.33
C ALA A 129 -6.35 -19.08 -8.94
N PRO A 130 -5.97 -19.69 -10.07
CA PRO A 130 -4.62 -19.53 -10.62
C PRO A 130 -4.25 -18.11 -11.06
N ASN A 131 -5.26 -17.25 -11.27
CA ASN A 131 -5.06 -15.86 -11.70
C ASN A 131 -5.43 -14.84 -10.62
N CYS A 132 -5.61 -15.29 -9.38
CA CYS A 132 -5.91 -14.44 -8.23
C CYS A 132 -4.77 -14.49 -7.24
N GLY A 133 -4.41 -13.34 -6.72
CA GLY A 133 -3.42 -13.22 -5.67
C GLY A 133 -3.98 -13.54 -4.28
N PRO A 134 -3.14 -13.49 -3.25
CA PRO A 134 -3.52 -13.82 -1.88
C PRO A 134 -4.22 -12.70 -1.12
N ASP A 135 -4.35 -11.50 -1.69
CA ASP A 135 -4.88 -10.30 -1.02
C ASP A 135 -4.06 -9.93 0.23
N HIS A 136 -2.79 -9.66 0.04
CA HIS A 136 -1.83 -9.39 1.12
C HIS A 136 -1.52 -7.90 1.31
N ASP A 137 -2.52 -7.05 1.29
CA ASP A 137 -2.38 -5.62 1.49
C ASP A 137 -1.54 -5.22 2.71
N PHE A 138 -0.90 -4.07 2.61
CA PHE A 138 -0.46 -3.32 3.77
C PHE A 138 -1.62 -2.48 4.32
N ALA A 139 -2.35 -3.04 5.28
CA ALA A 139 -3.55 -2.45 5.88
C ALA A 139 -3.25 -1.49 7.06
N ALA A 140 -1.98 -1.31 7.38
CA ALA A 140 -1.49 -0.47 8.46
C ALA A 140 -0.43 0.51 7.96
N PRO A 141 -0.33 1.72 8.55
CA PRO A 141 0.77 2.62 8.23
C PRO A 141 2.11 1.99 8.60
N ALA A 142 3.12 2.18 7.75
CA ALA A 142 4.49 1.93 8.15
C ALA A 142 4.90 2.92 9.26
N ILE A 143 5.64 2.46 10.25
CA ILE A 143 6.15 3.34 11.32
C ILE A 143 7.64 3.57 11.16
N LEU A 144 8.06 4.84 11.23
CA LEU A 144 9.48 5.21 11.25
C LEU A 144 10.00 5.09 12.68
N VAL A 145 10.95 4.20 12.89
CA VAL A 145 11.53 3.93 14.20
C VAL A 145 13.04 4.14 14.18
N ARG A 146 13.59 4.49 15.34
CA ARG A 146 15.04 4.51 15.56
C ARG A 146 15.38 3.38 16.54
N ALA A 147 16.24 2.47 16.12
CA ALA A 147 16.77 1.40 16.96
C ALA A 147 17.74 1.93 18.01
N ALA A 148 18.07 1.12 19.02
CA ALA A 148 18.97 1.51 20.10
C ALA A 148 20.39 1.89 19.61
N ASN A 149 20.85 1.30 18.51
CA ASN A 149 22.12 1.63 17.86
C ASN A 149 22.06 2.92 17.01
N GLY A 150 20.96 3.67 17.07
CA GLY A 150 20.77 4.90 16.32
C GLY A 150 20.30 4.72 14.86
N ARG A 151 20.23 3.49 14.35
CA ARG A 151 19.76 3.21 12.99
C ARG A 151 18.27 3.46 12.89
N GLU A 152 17.86 4.16 11.84
CA GLU A 152 16.44 4.32 11.52
C GLU A 152 15.97 3.23 10.56
N MET A 153 14.74 2.81 10.73
CA MET A 153 14.08 1.86 9.86
C MET A 153 12.58 2.15 9.77
N LEU A 154 11.97 1.74 8.67
CA LEU A 154 10.53 1.62 8.56
C LEU A 154 10.14 0.20 8.98
N VAL A 155 9.10 0.10 9.80
CA VAL A 155 8.50 -1.17 10.18
C VAL A 155 7.09 -1.19 9.60
N ALA A 156 6.78 -2.19 8.80
CA ALA A 156 5.51 -2.32 8.10
C ALA A 156 4.92 -3.72 8.31
N GLY A 157 3.65 -3.79 8.69
CA GLY A 157 2.91 -5.04 8.87
C GLY A 157 1.90 -5.26 7.74
N GLN A 158 1.77 -6.50 7.29
CA GLN A 158 0.99 -6.89 6.13
C GLN A 158 -0.10 -7.92 6.49
N LYS A 159 -1.18 -8.00 5.73
CA LYS A 159 -2.24 -9.02 5.84
C LYS A 159 -1.69 -10.46 5.76
N SER A 160 -0.52 -10.66 5.16
CA SER A 160 0.19 -11.95 5.20
C SER A 160 0.57 -12.44 6.61
N GLY A 161 0.45 -11.59 7.64
CA GLY A 161 0.92 -11.87 9.00
C GLY A 161 2.42 -11.69 9.17
N VAL A 162 3.09 -11.06 8.21
CA VAL A 162 4.53 -10.77 8.23
C VAL A 162 4.76 -9.29 8.51
N VAL A 163 5.74 -9.01 9.36
CA VAL A 163 6.29 -7.67 9.61
C VAL A 163 7.61 -7.54 8.86
N PHE A 164 7.81 -6.43 8.19
CA PHE A 164 9.00 -6.11 7.42
C PHE A 164 9.73 -4.92 8.04
N GLY A 165 11.04 -5.02 8.16
CA GLY A 165 11.93 -3.93 8.50
C GLY A 165 12.68 -3.45 7.27
N LEU A 166 12.51 -2.18 6.90
CA LEU A 166 13.06 -1.60 5.67
C LEU A 166 14.03 -0.47 5.99
N ASP A 167 15.04 -0.28 5.14
CA ASP A 167 15.99 0.83 5.25
C ASP A 167 15.48 2.06 4.46
N PRO A 168 15.01 3.12 5.13
CA PRO A 168 14.51 4.30 4.43
C PRO A 168 15.61 5.11 3.73
N ALA A 169 16.87 4.91 4.09
CA ALA A 169 18.02 5.60 3.51
C ALA A 169 18.63 4.86 2.31
N ASP A 170 18.25 3.60 2.11
CA ASP A 170 18.76 2.73 1.05
C ASP A 170 17.61 2.16 0.21
N GLY A 171 16.83 3.04 -0.41
CA GLY A 171 15.78 2.67 -1.36
C GLY A 171 14.67 1.76 -0.80
N GLY A 172 14.46 1.72 0.50
CA GLY A 172 13.51 0.80 1.13
C GLY A 172 14.01 -0.64 1.20
N ARG A 173 15.32 -0.88 1.06
CA ARG A 173 15.90 -2.21 1.07
C ARG A 173 15.47 -3.01 2.30
N LEU A 174 15.03 -4.24 2.09
CA LEU A 174 14.62 -5.16 3.15
C LEU A 174 15.82 -5.47 4.07
N LEU A 175 15.65 -5.23 5.37
CA LEU A 175 16.62 -5.54 6.42
C LEU A 175 16.32 -6.87 7.09
N TRP A 176 15.06 -7.09 7.39
CA TRP A 176 14.54 -8.31 8.00
C TRP A 176 13.04 -8.43 7.76
N GLN A 177 12.54 -9.65 7.91
CA GLN A 177 11.11 -9.95 7.96
C GLN A 177 10.83 -11.00 9.04
N THR A 178 9.67 -10.92 9.67
CA THR A 178 9.27 -11.84 10.73
C THR A 178 7.79 -12.12 10.65
N ARG A 179 7.43 -13.40 10.62
CA ARG A 179 6.03 -13.81 10.74
C ARG A 179 5.59 -13.72 12.19
N VAL A 180 4.54 -12.97 12.45
CA VAL A 180 3.98 -12.77 13.80
C VAL A 180 2.60 -13.40 13.97
N GLY A 181 1.97 -13.82 12.86
CA GLY A 181 0.64 -14.43 12.88
C GLY A 181 0.31 -15.15 11.58
N GLN A 182 -0.87 -15.76 11.55
CA GLN A 182 -1.44 -16.26 10.30
C GLN A 182 -1.96 -15.09 9.46
N GLY A 183 -1.71 -15.16 8.16
CA GLY A 183 -2.25 -14.20 7.21
C GLY A 183 -3.57 -14.63 6.61
N GLY A 184 -4.10 -13.81 5.73
CA GLY A 184 -5.29 -14.08 4.93
C GLY A 184 -5.96 -12.79 4.46
N THR A 185 -6.93 -12.92 3.55
CA THR A 185 -7.67 -11.82 2.95
C THR A 185 -8.35 -10.90 3.98
N ALA A 186 -8.83 -11.46 5.10
CA ALA A 186 -9.46 -10.72 6.20
C ALA A 186 -8.64 -10.77 7.50
N GLY A 187 -7.36 -11.13 7.43
CA GLY A 187 -6.52 -11.37 8.60
C GLY A 187 -5.20 -10.64 8.57
N GLY A 188 -4.25 -11.14 9.39
CA GLY A 188 -2.91 -10.60 9.48
C GLY A 188 -2.81 -9.31 10.29
N ILE A 189 -1.91 -8.41 9.87
CA ILE A 189 -1.65 -7.16 10.59
C ILE A 189 -2.44 -6.05 9.91
N GLN A 190 -3.38 -5.45 10.66
CA GLN A 190 -4.27 -4.40 10.18
C GLN A 190 -4.31 -3.24 11.20
N TRP A 191 -4.82 -2.09 10.76
CA TRP A 191 -5.14 -0.89 11.55
C TRP A 191 -3.96 -0.10 12.11
N GLY A 192 -2.88 -0.73 12.54
CA GLY A 192 -1.70 -0.02 13.00
C GLY A 192 -0.81 -0.84 13.91
N MET A 193 0.40 -0.34 14.06
CA MET A 193 1.43 -0.86 14.95
C MET A 193 1.91 0.26 15.86
N ALA A 194 2.50 -0.11 17.00
CA ALA A 194 3.10 0.84 17.93
C ALA A 194 4.56 0.50 18.21
N ARG A 195 5.34 1.52 18.53
CA ARG A 195 6.70 1.38 19.04
C ARG A 195 6.75 1.84 20.50
N MET A 196 7.41 1.07 21.34
CA MET A 196 7.81 1.47 22.67
C MET A 196 9.31 1.78 22.70
N SER A 197 9.72 2.91 23.29
CA SER A 197 11.10 3.17 23.65
C SER A 197 11.28 2.76 25.10
N ILE A 198 12.10 1.73 25.36
CA ILE A 198 12.56 1.40 26.71
C ILE A 198 13.77 2.30 26.97
N VAL A 199 13.59 3.31 27.82
CA VAL A 199 14.73 4.01 28.41
C VAL A 199 15.26 3.09 29.49
N ALA A 200 16.40 2.45 29.26
CA ALA A 200 17.10 1.76 30.34
C ALA A 200 17.45 2.84 31.39
N SER A 201 16.80 2.77 32.56
CA SER A 201 17.29 3.53 33.70
C SER A 201 18.66 2.94 34.06
N THR A 202 19.73 3.65 33.69
CA THR A 202 21.02 3.39 34.30
C THR A 202 20.88 3.79 35.76
N GLY A 203 20.54 2.81 36.61
CA GLY A 203 20.64 2.97 38.04
C GLY A 203 22.07 3.31 38.39
N SER A 204 22.27 4.49 38.89
CA SER A 204 23.48 4.91 39.63
C SER A 204 23.51 4.24 40.98
#